data_519e7c2f7fee76fe0d6eae9067ebd9c0
#
_entry.id   519e7c2f7fee76fe0d6eae9067ebd9c0
#
_cell.length_a   1.000
_cell.length_b   1.000
_cell.length_c   1.000
_cell.angle_alpha   90.00
_cell.angle_beta   90.00
_cell.angle_gamma   90.00
#
_symmetry.space_group_name_H-M   'P 1'
#
loop_
_entity.id
_entity.type
_entity.pdbx_description
1 polymer ?
#
loop_
_entity_poly.entity_id
_entity_poly.type
_entity_poly.pdbx_seq_one_letter_code
_entity_poly.pdbx_strand_id
1 'polypeptide(L)'
;VWLSIGVLTELLVDDLPNVLDRAADLAALPFWFLGLYLFVVALAPPMIRLHRRWGWWLPVGMAVGVLAVDVVYYGLGVTEIGVLNYALVWLLAHQLGFFYADGSQLDLNRRIVAAAPVVGLAGLVALTTVGSYPVSMGGVPGDERWNTTPPSLALVVLTVWLVGLALLLRRRALGWAAACHEFLAGTNGVVLTVFLWHVSAVALAGGVLYPLGFPQPETGTAAWWALRQ
;
A
#
# COMPACT_ATOMS: atom_id res chain seq x y z
N VAL A 1 -15.65 -16.06 14.60
CA VAL A 1 -14.40 -15.78 15.34
C VAL A 1 -14.52 -14.46 16.07
N TRP A 2 -14.81 -13.33 15.39
CA TRP A 2 -14.92 -12.00 16.01
C TRP A 2 -16.11 -11.89 16.98
N LEU A 3 -17.25 -12.49 16.66
CA LEU A 3 -18.39 -12.61 17.60
C LEU A 3 -18.05 -13.43 18.84
N SER A 4 -17.25 -14.48 18.69
CA SER A 4 -16.82 -15.31 19.83
C SER A 4 -15.82 -14.59 20.73
N ILE A 5 -14.92 -13.76 20.15
CA ILE A 5 -14.00 -12.92 20.89
C ILE A 5 -14.77 -11.81 21.59
N GLY A 6 -15.75 -11.20 20.90
CA GLY A 6 -16.63 -10.21 21.48
C GLY A 6 -17.32 -10.73 22.74
N VAL A 7 -17.97 -11.88 22.66
CA VAL A 7 -18.66 -12.51 23.80
C VAL A 7 -17.69 -12.89 24.94
N LEU A 8 -16.47 -13.34 24.64
CA LEU A 8 -15.44 -13.64 25.66
C LEU A 8 -14.92 -12.37 26.35
N THR A 9 -14.76 -11.30 25.60
CA THR A 9 -14.35 -10.01 26.15
C THR A 9 -15.48 -9.41 26.98
N GLU A 10 -16.74 -9.55 26.57
CA GLU A 10 -17.93 -9.15 27.30
C GLU A 10 -18.02 -9.77 28.71
N LEU A 11 -17.47 -10.93 28.87
CA LEU A 11 -17.46 -11.65 30.15
C LEU A 11 -16.27 -11.24 31.06
N LEU A 12 -15.29 -10.52 30.55
CA LEU A 12 -14.00 -10.29 31.22
C LEU A 12 -13.60 -8.81 31.45
N VAL A 13 -14.30 -7.82 30.87
CA VAL A 13 -13.86 -6.41 30.92
C VAL A 13 -15.05 -5.44 31.06
N ASP A 14 -15.00 -4.56 32.05
CA ASP A 14 -16.03 -3.54 32.33
C ASP A 14 -16.10 -2.37 31.27
N ASP A 15 -15.15 -2.27 30.31
CA ASP A 15 -15.04 -1.21 29.31
C ASP A 15 -15.38 -1.65 27.86
N LEU A 16 -16.34 -2.49 27.74
CA LEU A 16 -16.63 -3.32 26.57
C LEU A 16 -17.04 -2.64 25.25
N PRO A 17 -17.89 -1.61 25.23
CA PRO A 17 -18.35 -1.05 23.94
C PRO A 17 -17.20 -0.55 23.09
N ASN A 18 -16.21 0.10 23.71
CA ASN A 18 -15.03 0.65 23.03
C ASN A 18 -14.07 -0.42 22.47
N VAL A 19 -13.98 -1.58 23.12
CA VAL A 19 -13.09 -2.68 22.67
C VAL A 19 -13.70 -3.42 21.49
N LEU A 20 -15.02 -3.63 21.50
CA LEU A 20 -15.74 -4.28 20.38
C LEU A 20 -15.74 -3.41 19.12
N ASP A 21 -15.98 -2.11 19.24
CA ASP A 21 -15.93 -1.18 18.14
C ASP A 21 -14.54 -1.13 17.51
N ARG A 22 -13.49 -1.03 18.33
CA ARG A 22 -12.09 -1.07 17.85
C ARG A 22 -11.74 -2.41 17.20
N ALA A 23 -12.20 -3.52 17.73
CA ALA A 23 -11.98 -4.83 17.15
C ALA A 23 -12.70 -4.99 15.80
N ALA A 24 -13.91 -4.44 15.68
CA ALA A 24 -14.67 -4.40 14.43
C ALA A 24 -13.97 -3.52 13.39
N ASP A 25 -13.50 -2.35 13.77
CA ASP A 25 -12.74 -1.44 12.91
C ASP A 25 -11.45 -2.10 12.39
N LEU A 26 -10.69 -2.75 13.28
CA LEU A 26 -9.48 -3.48 12.90
C LEU A 26 -9.80 -4.63 11.95
N ALA A 27 -10.89 -5.37 12.19
CA ALA A 27 -11.31 -6.46 11.32
C ALA A 27 -11.78 -5.96 9.94
N ALA A 28 -12.36 -4.76 9.89
CA ALA A 28 -12.81 -4.13 8.65
C ALA A 28 -11.65 -3.55 7.82
N LEU A 29 -10.50 -3.28 8.44
CA LEU A 29 -9.36 -2.62 7.82
C LEU A 29 -8.89 -3.27 6.49
N PRO A 30 -8.79 -4.61 6.35
CA PRO A 30 -8.42 -5.22 5.08
C PRO A 30 -9.47 -5.10 3.96
N PHE A 31 -10.75 -4.85 4.30
CA PHE A 31 -11.83 -4.78 3.32
C PHE A 31 -11.77 -3.55 2.41
N TRP A 32 -11.16 -2.43 2.87
CA TRP A 32 -10.94 -1.28 2.00
C TRP A 32 -10.09 -1.65 0.79
N PHE A 33 -9.07 -2.49 0.99
CA PHE A 33 -8.22 -2.97 -0.09
C PHE A 33 -8.99 -3.86 -1.06
N LEU A 34 -9.87 -4.75 -0.55
CA LEU A 34 -10.71 -5.58 -1.41
C LEU A 34 -11.65 -4.72 -2.28
N GLY A 35 -12.26 -3.70 -1.69
CA GLY A 35 -13.11 -2.74 -2.43
C GLY A 35 -12.31 -2.03 -3.54
N LEU A 36 -11.12 -1.55 -3.20
CA LEU A 36 -10.21 -0.92 -4.15
C LEU A 36 -9.75 -1.90 -5.25
N TYR A 37 -9.40 -3.12 -4.88
CA TYR A 37 -9.02 -4.16 -5.84
C TYR A 37 -10.16 -4.45 -6.84
N LEU A 38 -11.38 -4.62 -6.36
CA LEU A 38 -12.57 -4.83 -7.21
C LEU A 38 -12.82 -3.63 -8.13
N PHE A 39 -12.66 -2.40 -7.63
CA PHE A 39 -12.76 -1.18 -8.42
C PHE A 39 -11.72 -1.15 -9.55
N VAL A 40 -10.46 -1.42 -9.27
CA VAL A 40 -9.38 -1.44 -10.26
C VAL A 40 -9.62 -2.53 -11.32
N VAL A 41 -10.03 -3.73 -10.89
CA VAL A 41 -10.34 -4.85 -11.80
C VAL A 41 -11.57 -4.54 -12.68
N ALA A 42 -12.61 -3.94 -12.12
CA ALA A 42 -13.80 -3.54 -12.88
C ALA A 42 -13.46 -2.48 -13.95
N LEU A 43 -12.49 -1.59 -13.67
CA LEU A 43 -12.03 -0.59 -14.62
C LEU A 43 -10.94 -1.09 -15.57
N ALA A 44 -10.43 -2.31 -15.43
CA ALA A 44 -9.40 -2.85 -16.32
C ALA A 44 -9.80 -2.81 -17.82
N PRO A 45 -11.03 -3.16 -18.26
CA PRO A 45 -11.39 -3.11 -19.66
C PRO A 45 -11.32 -1.70 -20.30
N PRO A 46 -11.88 -0.63 -19.71
CA PRO A 46 -11.69 0.72 -20.23
C PRO A 46 -10.22 1.18 -20.14
N MET A 47 -9.49 0.83 -19.08
CA MET A 47 -8.09 1.17 -18.91
C MET A 47 -7.19 0.53 -19.97
N ILE A 48 -7.45 -0.71 -20.39
CA ILE A 48 -6.74 -1.34 -21.51
C ILE A 48 -6.99 -0.61 -22.83
N ARG A 49 -8.22 -0.13 -23.08
CA ARG A 49 -8.52 0.69 -24.27
C ARG A 49 -7.74 2.00 -24.27
N LEU A 50 -7.71 2.69 -23.13
CA LEU A 50 -6.95 3.92 -22.95
C LEU A 50 -5.44 3.68 -23.07
N HIS A 51 -4.93 2.60 -22.49
CA HIS A 51 -3.54 2.17 -22.61
C HIS A 51 -3.12 2.00 -24.08
N ARG A 52 -3.89 1.28 -24.88
CA ARG A 52 -3.62 1.07 -26.30
C ARG A 52 -3.67 2.36 -27.12
N ARG A 53 -4.49 3.34 -26.71
CA ARG A 53 -4.66 4.62 -27.41
C ARG A 53 -3.60 5.65 -27.05
N TRP A 54 -3.23 5.74 -25.75
CA TRP A 54 -2.42 6.83 -25.21
C TRP A 54 -1.01 6.38 -24.79
N GLY A 55 -0.78 5.07 -24.65
CA GLY A 55 0.50 4.53 -24.21
C GLY A 55 1.01 5.22 -22.94
N TRP A 56 2.28 5.62 -22.94
CA TRP A 56 2.93 6.27 -21.80
C TRP A 56 2.35 7.64 -21.42
N TRP A 57 1.61 8.30 -22.29
CA TRP A 57 0.93 9.56 -21.95
C TRP A 57 -0.18 9.37 -20.92
N LEU A 58 -0.76 8.17 -20.82
CA LEU A 58 -1.81 7.88 -19.85
C LEU A 58 -1.29 7.94 -18.39
N PRO A 59 -0.26 7.19 -17.98
CA PRO A 59 0.26 7.31 -16.60
C PRO A 59 0.87 8.68 -16.31
N VAL A 60 1.46 9.35 -17.31
CA VAL A 60 1.94 10.73 -17.16
C VAL A 60 0.78 11.67 -16.86
N GLY A 61 -0.31 11.59 -17.63
CA GLY A 61 -1.52 12.40 -17.39
C GLY A 61 -2.14 12.13 -16.01
N MET A 62 -2.15 10.87 -15.56
CA MET A 62 -2.62 10.50 -14.23
C MET A 62 -1.71 11.09 -13.13
N ALA A 63 -0.38 11.03 -13.30
CA ALA A 63 0.56 11.62 -12.34
C ALA A 63 0.40 13.16 -12.24
N VAL A 64 0.20 13.83 -13.37
CA VAL A 64 -0.12 15.26 -13.40
C VAL A 64 -1.46 15.54 -12.71
N GLY A 65 -2.46 14.68 -12.91
CA GLY A 65 -3.74 14.75 -12.21
C GLY A 65 -3.59 14.62 -10.71
N VAL A 66 -2.79 13.64 -10.23
CA VAL A 66 -2.47 13.48 -8.80
C VAL A 66 -1.82 14.73 -8.24
N LEU A 67 -0.80 15.28 -8.94
CA LEU A 67 -0.14 16.52 -8.51
C LEU A 67 -1.13 17.69 -8.43
N ALA A 68 -2.02 17.84 -9.41
CA ALA A 68 -3.04 18.89 -9.40
C ALA A 68 -4.00 18.74 -8.20
N VAL A 69 -4.45 17.53 -7.91
CA VAL A 69 -5.27 17.23 -6.73
C VAL A 69 -4.51 17.57 -5.44
N ASP A 70 -3.24 17.16 -5.33
CA ASP A 70 -2.42 17.45 -4.15
C ASP A 70 -2.21 18.95 -3.96
N VAL A 71 -1.97 19.71 -5.01
CA VAL A 71 -1.84 21.18 -4.93
C VAL A 71 -3.13 21.82 -4.41
N VAL A 72 -4.28 21.37 -4.86
CA VAL A 72 -5.58 21.87 -4.38
C VAL A 72 -5.84 21.43 -2.93
N TYR A 73 -5.55 20.16 -2.63
CA TYR A 73 -5.75 19.58 -1.31
C TYR A 73 -4.86 20.25 -0.24
N TYR A 74 -3.55 20.28 -0.47
CA TYR A 74 -2.58 20.82 0.50
C TYR A 74 -2.43 22.33 0.41
N GLY A 75 -2.53 22.92 -0.80
CA GLY A 75 -2.30 24.34 -1.03
C GLY A 75 -3.53 25.22 -0.80
N LEU A 76 -4.70 24.75 -1.20
CA LEU A 76 -5.96 25.50 -1.07
C LEU A 76 -6.86 25.00 0.08
N GLY A 77 -6.51 23.88 0.72
CA GLY A 77 -7.28 23.31 1.84
C GLY A 77 -8.61 22.67 1.44
N VAL A 78 -8.84 22.40 0.14
CA VAL A 78 -10.07 21.74 -0.34
C VAL A 78 -9.90 20.23 -0.21
N THR A 79 -10.36 19.67 0.91
CA THR A 79 -10.10 18.28 1.29
C THR A 79 -10.92 17.27 0.50
N GLU A 80 -12.11 17.65 0.01
CA GLU A 80 -13.02 16.77 -0.72
C GLU A 80 -12.43 16.25 -2.04
N ILE A 81 -11.56 17.04 -2.67
CA ILE A 81 -10.93 16.66 -3.94
C ILE A 81 -9.99 15.46 -3.79
N GLY A 82 -9.48 15.21 -2.59
CA GLY A 82 -8.59 14.10 -2.28
C GLY A 82 -9.14 12.73 -2.65
N VAL A 83 -10.47 12.60 -2.73
CA VAL A 83 -11.13 11.35 -3.16
C VAL A 83 -10.73 10.93 -4.59
N LEU A 84 -10.42 11.88 -5.46
CA LEU A 84 -10.00 11.60 -6.84
C LEU A 84 -8.66 10.85 -6.89
N ASN A 85 -7.79 11.10 -5.93
CA ASN A 85 -6.49 10.44 -5.86
C ASN A 85 -6.59 8.94 -5.56
N TYR A 86 -7.67 8.47 -4.91
CA TYR A 86 -7.91 7.03 -4.77
C TYR A 86 -8.04 6.34 -6.13
N ALA A 87 -8.72 6.95 -7.09
CA ALA A 87 -8.79 6.42 -8.43
C ALA A 87 -7.47 6.60 -9.20
N LEU A 88 -6.93 7.83 -9.22
CA LEU A 88 -5.77 8.18 -10.04
C LEU A 88 -4.51 7.38 -9.66
N VAL A 89 -4.18 7.30 -8.36
CA VAL A 89 -2.95 6.64 -7.90
C VAL A 89 -3.00 5.13 -8.14
N TRP A 90 -4.12 4.49 -7.77
CA TRP A 90 -4.22 3.04 -7.91
C TRP A 90 -4.40 2.58 -9.35
N LEU A 91 -5.13 3.34 -10.18
CA LEU A 91 -5.21 3.06 -11.61
C LEU A 91 -3.87 3.31 -12.30
N LEU A 92 -3.08 4.31 -11.87
CA LEU A 92 -1.71 4.52 -12.37
C LEU A 92 -0.81 3.32 -12.05
N ALA A 93 -0.83 2.85 -10.81
CA ALA A 93 -0.04 1.68 -10.42
C ALA A 93 -0.44 0.45 -11.26
N HIS A 94 -1.73 0.23 -11.45
CA HIS A 94 -2.25 -0.84 -12.30
C HIS A 94 -1.88 -0.66 -13.77
N GLN A 95 -1.87 0.59 -14.26
CA GLN A 95 -1.46 0.92 -15.62
C GLN A 95 0.00 0.54 -15.90
N LEU A 96 0.91 0.71 -14.93
CA LEU A 96 2.28 0.23 -15.06
C LEU A 96 2.35 -1.30 -15.20
N GLY A 97 1.42 -2.03 -14.59
CA GLY A 97 1.28 -3.47 -14.79
C GLY A 97 0.93 -3.86 -16.23
N PHE A 98 0.13 -3.05 -16.96
CA PHE A 98 -0.15 -3.31 -18.37
C PHE A 98 1.09 -3.18 -19.24
N PHE A 99 1.96 -2.17 -19.00
CA PHE A 99 3.24 -2.05 -19.72
C PHE A 99 4.20 -3.21 -19.43
N TYR A 100 4.09 -3.83 -18.26
CA TYR A 100 4.83 -5.04 -17.97
C TYR A 100 4.25 -6.24 -18.72
N ALA A 101 2.92 -6.36 -18.77
CA ALA A 101 2.22 -7.47 -19.41
C ALA A 101 2.37 -7.47 -20.94
N ASP A 102 2.39 -6.30 -21.58
CA ASP A 102 2.59 -6.17 -23.03
C ASP A 102 4.07 -6.12 -23.45
N GLY A 103 4.98 -6.15 -22.48
CA GLY A 103 6.43 -6.14 -22.74
C GLY A 103 7.05 -4.75 -22.90
N SER A 104 6.28 -3.67 -23.01
CA SER A 104 6.80 -2.31 -23.26
C SER A 104 7.79 -1.82 -22.21
N GLN A 105 7.65 -2.25 -20.95
CA GLN A 105 8.63 -1.94 -19.90
C GLN A 105 9.95 -2.70 -20.09
N LEU A 106 9.91 -3.85 -20.74
CA LEU A 106 11.09 -4.69 -20.96
C LEU A 106 11.97 -4.15 -22.09
N ASP A 107 11.36 -3.39 -23.00
CA ASP A 107 12.02 -2.73 -24.14
C ASP A 107 12.62 -1.36 -23.75
N LEU A 108 12.39 -0.89 -22.52
CA LEU A 108 12.96 0.34 -22.04
C LEU A 108 14.50 0.29 -22.03
N ASN A 109 15.11 1.41 -22.42
CA ASN A 109 16.56 1.55 -22.36
C ASN A 109 17.07 1.25 -20.94
N ARG A 110 18.13 0.44 -20.85
CA ARG A 110 18.74 0.06 -19.57
C ARG A 110 19.09 1.25 -18.67
N ARG A 111 19.41 2.40 -19.27
CA ARG A 111 19.69 3.63 -18.51
C ARG A 111 18.43 4.16 -17.81
N ILE A 112 17.27 4.09 -18.50
CA ILE A 112 15.97 4.50 -17.92
C ILE A 112 15.60 3.56 -16.76
N VAL A 113 15.72 2.25 -16.98
CA VAL A 113 15.43 1.25 -15.96
C VAL A 113 16.36 1.43 -14.74
N ALA A 114 17.65 1.75 -14.95
CA ALA A 114 18.57 2.01 -13.85
C ALA A 114 18.34 3.36 -13.16
N ALA A 115 17.89 4.36 -13.90
CA ALA A 115 17.61 5.70 -13.34
C ALA A 115 16.30 5.72 -12.52
N ALA A 116 15.30 4.93 -12.89
CA ALA A 116 13.98 4.96 -12.25
C ALA A 116 14.02 4.79 -10.72
N PRO A 117 14.72 3.78 -10.14
CA PRO A 117 14.79 3.66 -8.68
C PRO A 117 15.62 4.78 -8.03
N VAL A 118 16.65 5.30 -8.69
CA VAL A 118 17.45 6.41 -8.17
C VAL A 118 16.63 7.69 -8.12
N VAL A 119 15.97 8.01 -9.23
CA VAL A 119 15.09 9.20 -9.35
C VAL A 119 13.88 9.06 -8.42
N GLY A 120 13.29 7.85 -8.34
CA GLY A 120 12.19 7.56 -7.42
C GLY A 120 12.58 7.79 -5.95
N LEU A 121 13.71 7.25 -5.51
CA LEU A 121 14.19 7.45 -4.14
C LEU A 121 14.53 8.92 -3.86
N ALA A 122 15.25 9.58 -4.78
CA ALA A 122 15.55 11.00 -4.64
C ALA A 122 14.28 11.86 -4.59
N GLY A 123 13.26 11.51 -5.42
CA GLY A 123 11.96 12.15 -5.40
C GLY A 123 11.22 11.96 -4.08
N LEU A 124 11.22 10.74 -3.51
CA LEU A 124 10.64 10.48 -2.19
C LEU A 124 11.31 11.31 -1.10
N VAL A 125 12.65 11.33 -1.08
CA VAL A 125 13.40 12.15 -0.12
C VAL A 125 13.05 13.63 -0.30
N ALA A 126 13.02 14.14 -1.53
CA ALA A 126 12.67 15.54 -1.79
C ALA A 126 11.24 15.89 -1.35
N LEU A 127 10.27 15.03 -1.65
CA LEU A 127 8.86 15.24 -1.27
C LEU A 127 8.67 15.24 0.25
N THR A 128 9.40 14.38 0.97
CA THR A 128 9.23 14.23 2.43
C THR A 128 10.14 15.17 3.25
N THR A 129 11.21 15.73 2.69
CA THR A 129 12.12 16.66 3.41
C THR A 129 11.90 18.12 3.07
N VAL A 130 11.64 18.41 1.79
CA VAL A 130 11.46 19.79 1.28
C VAL A 130 9.98 20.06 0.99
N GLY A 131 9.25 19.03 0.56
CA GLY A 131 7.82 19.10 0.30
C GLY A 131 6.99 18.99 1.58
N SER A 132 5.68 19.18 1.44
CA SER A 132 4.72 19.10 2.55
C SER A 132 4.17 17.68 2.78
N TYR A 133 4.80 16.66 2.20
CA TYR A 133 4.33 15.28 2.28
C TYR A 133 4.82 14.59 3.55
N PRO A 134 3.97 13.85 4.26
CA PRO A 134 4.38 13.08 5.42
C PRO A 134 5.39 11.99 5.05
N VAL A 135 6.25 11.61 5.99
CA VAL A 135 7.18 10.47 5.80
C VAL A 135 6.42 9.15 5.81
N SER A 136 5.38 9.07 6.62
CA SER A 136 4.56 7.87 6.76
C SER A 136 3.77 7.57 5.48
N MET A 137 3.92 6.37 4.96
CA MET A 137 3.13 5.87 3.82
C MET A 137 1.81 5.25 4.28
N GLY A 138 1.78 4.62 5.45
CA GLY A 138 0.58 4.10 6.10
C GLY A 138 0.42 4.70 7.48
N GLY A 139 -0.78 4.66 8.05
CA GLY A 139 -1.05 5.21 9.37
C GLY A 139 -0.15 4.59 10.45
N VAL A 140 0.60 5.44 11.15
CA VAL A 140 1.38 5.06 12.33
C VAL A 140 0.76 5.79 13.52
N PRO A 141 0.58 5.14 14.67
CA PRO A 141 0.07 5.80 15.86
C PRO A 141 0.87 7.07 16.18
N GLY A 142 0.18 8.21 16.29
CA GLY A 142 0.79 9.52 16.54
C GLY A 142 1.00 10.39 15.30
N ASP A 143 0.87 9.87 14.10
CA ASP A 143 0.90 10.68 12.87
C ASP A 143 -0.47 11.31 12.60
N GLU A 144 -0.50 12.61 12.34
CA GLU A 144 -1.74 13.32 11.96
C GLU A 144 -2.14 13.03 10.50
N ARG A 145 -1.18 12.71 9.63
CA ARG A 145 -1.37 12.49 8.19
C ARG A 145 -0.42 11.42 7.66
N TRP A 146 -0.88 10.69 6.67
CA TRP A 146 -0.09 9.69 5.94
C TRP A 146 -0.47 9.66 4.46
N ASN A 147 0.43 9.16 3.62
CA ASN A 147 0.31 9.26 2.16
C ASN A 147 -0.73 8.34 1.50
N THR A 148 -1.38 7.43 2.24
CA THR A 148 -2.45 6.57 1.70
C THR A 148 -3.85 7.13 1.91
N THR A 149 -4.02 8.22 2.70
CA THR A 149 -5.34 8.76 3.04
C THR A 149 -5.33 10.30 3.09
N PRO A 150 -5.65 10.96 1.98
CA PRO A 150 -5.81 10.41 0.64
C PRO A 150 -4.50 9.98 0.01
N PRO A 151 -4.52 9.07 -0.98
CA PRO A 151 -3.35 8.74 -1.76
C PRO A 151 -2.73 9.98 -2.40
N SER A 152 -1.39 10.08 -2.38
CA SER A 152 -0.66 11.29 -2.78
C SER A 152 0.38 11.02 -3.85
N LEU A 153 1.00 12.09 -4.38
CA LEU A 153 2.11 11.99 -5.32
C LEU A 153 3.30 11.19 -4.74
N ALA A 154 3.48 11.20 -3.43
CA ALA A 154 4.51 10.38 -2.79
C ALA A 154 4.30 8.87 -3.07
N LEU A 155 3.05 8.39 -3.09
CA LEU A 155 2.76 7.00 -3.50
C LEU A 155 3.03 6.73 -4.97
N VAL A 156 2.81 7.70 -5.85
CA VAL A 156 3.17 7.57 -7.27
C VAL A 156 4.69 7.42 -7.41
N VAL A 157 5.45 8.25 -6.73
CA VAL A 157 6.93 8.20 -6.75
C VAL A 157 7.43 6.91 -6.11
N LEU A 158 6.82 6.45 -5.02
CA LEU A 158 7.09 5.14 -4.41
C LEU A 158 6.84 4.01 -5.41
N THR A 159 5.74 4.07 -6.14
CA THR A 159 5.42 3.07 -7.18
C THR A 159 6.49 3.04 -8.27
N VAL A 160 6.94 4.19 -8.76
CA VAL A 160 8.04 4.28 -9.74
C VAL A 160 9.33 3.69 -9.19
N TRP A 161 9.66 3.97 -7.93
CA TRP A 161 10.83 3.41 -7.26
C TRP A 161 10.76 1.89 -7.17
N LEU A 162 9.64 1.34 -6.70
CA LEU A 162 9.43 -0.11 -6.54
C LEU A 162 9.42 -0.85 -7.88
N VAL A 163 8.72 -0.30 -8.90
CA VAL A 163 8.70 -0.87 -10.25
C VAL A 163 10.10 -0.83 -10.87
N GLY A 164 10.83 0.28 -10.71
CA GLY A 164 12.22 0.40 -11.16
C GLY A 164 13.12 -0.67 -10.53
N LEU A 165 13.03 -0.88 -9.21
CA LEU A 165 13.76 -1.94 -8.51
C LEU A 165 13.36 -3.34 -9.02
N ALA A 166 12.06 -3.58 -9.18
CA ALA A 166 11.56 -4.87 -9.68
C ALA A 166 12.11 -5.17 -11.08
N LEU A 167 12.14 -4.19 -11.98
CA LEU A 167 12.71 -4.34 -13.32
C LEU A 167 14.22 -4.60 -13.30
N LEU A 168 14.97 -3.91 -12.43
CA LEU A 168 16.41 -4.12 -12.26
C LEU A 168 16.73 -5.53 -11.74
N LEU A 169 15.96 -5.99 -10.76
CA LEU A 169 16.15 -7.28 -10.11
C LEU A 169 15.50 -8.45 -10.88
N ARG A 170 14.71 -8.15 -11.92
CA ARG A 170 13.87 -9.11 -12.64
C ARG A 170 14.61 -10.41 -13.01
N ARG A 171 15.80 -10.30 -13.59
CA ARG A 171 16.54 -11.50 -14.03
C ARG A 171 16.91 -12.43 -12.87
N ARG A 172 17.30 -11.84 -11.72
CA ARG A 172 17.60 -12.61 -10.50
C ARG A 172 16.33 -13.19 -9.90
N ALA A 173 15.27 -12.38 -9.84
CA ALA A 173 13.97 -12.78 -9.31
C ALA A 173 13.37 -13.94 -10.14
N LEU A 174 13.43 -13.89 -11.46
CA LEU A 174 12.94 -14.97 -12.32
C LEU A 174 13.74 -16.27 -12.16
N GLY A 175 15.07 -16.18 -12.01
CA GLY A 175 15.89 -17.36 -11.73
C GLY A 175 15.54 -18.01 -10.40
N TRP A 176 15.34 -17.20 -9.37
CA TRP A 176 14.89 -17.67 -8.07
C TRP A 176 13.44 -18.21 -8.10
N ALA A 177 12.54 -17.51 -8.79
CA ALA A 177 11.14 -17.93 -8.94
C ALA A 177 11.02 -19.29 -9.67
N ALA A 178 11.85 -19.54 -10.66
CA ALA A 178 11.90 -20.84 -11.33
C ALA A 178 12.34 -21.97 -10.37
N ALA A 179 13.30 -21.69 -9.48
CA ALA A 179 13.76 -22.65 -8.48
C ALA A 179 12.71 -22.91 -7.36
N CYS A 180 11.83 -21.92 -7.09
CA CYS A 180 10.83 -21.99 -6.02
C CYS A 180 9.38 -22.07 -6.56
N HIS A 181 9.19 -22.56 -7.76
CA HIS A 181 7.91 -22.53 -8.48
C HIS A 181 6.74 -23.12 -7.68
N GLU A 182 6.90 -24.29 -7.09
CA GLU A 182 5.83 -24.95 -6.32
C GLU A 182 5.45 -24.16 -5.06
N PHE A 183 6.45 -23.63 -4.36
CA PHE A 183 6.22 -22.78 -3.20
C PHE A 183 5.47 -21.50 -3.57
N LEU A 184 5.88 -20.84 -4.66
CA LEU A 184 5.21 -19.60 -5.14
C LEU A 184 3.80 -19.89 -5.62
N ALA A 185 3.54 -21.00 -6.30
CA ALA A 185 2.20 -21.38 -6.73
C ALA A 185 1.29 -21.64 -5.53
N GLY A 186 1.77 -22.34 -4.51
CA GLY A 186 1.04 -22.55 -3.26
C GLY A 186 0.75 -21.24 -2.51
N THR A 187 1.78 -20.38 -2.40
CA THR A 187 1.63 -19.06 -1.73
C THR A 187 0.60 -18.19 -2.46
N ASN A 188 0.63 -18.13 -3.79
CA ASN A 188 -0.34 -17.34 -4.56
C ASN A 188 -1.78 -17.82 -4.34
N GLY A 189 -2.00 -19.11 -4.11
CA GLY A 189 -3.33 -19.65 -3.82
C GLY A 189 -3.92 -19.18 -2.50
N VAL A 190 -3.08 -18.79 -1.53
CA VAL A 190 -3.52 -18.41 -0.18
C VAL A 190 -3.23 -16.95 0.17
N VAL A 191 -2.49 -16.20 -0.66
CA VAL A 191 -2.01 -14.84 -0.33
C VAL A 191 -3.15 -13.88 0.03
N LEU A 192 -4.27 -13.94 -0.69
CA LEU A 192 -5.42 -13.09 -0.40
C LEU A 192 -6.07 -13.45 0.95
N THR A 193 -6.16 -14.74 1.26
CA THR A 193 -6.66 -15.22 2.55
C THR A 193 -5.75 -14.75 3.69
N VAL A 194 -4.44 -14.91 3.54
CA VAL A 194 -3.45 -14.42 4.51
C VAL A 194 -3.57 -12.91 4.68
N PHE A 195 -3.70 -12.17 3.58
CA PHE A 195 -3.88 -10.72 3.60
C PHE A 195 -5.16 -10.32 4.35
N LEU A 196 -6.29 -10.98 4.12
CA LEU A 196 -7.54 -10.65 4.81
C LEU A 196 -7.53 -10.99 6.30
N TRP A 197 -6.76 -12.01 6.71
CA TRP A 197 -6.72 -12.48 8.09
C TRP A 197 -5.54 -11.97 8.91
N HIS A 198 -4.51 -11.33 8.31
CA HIS A 198 -3.31 -10.95 9.05
C HIS A 198 -3.60 -9.95 10.19
N VAL A 199 -4.48 -8.96 9.98
CA VAL A 199 -4.86 -7.99 11.03
C VAL A 199 -5.58 -8.69 12.18
N SER A 200 -6.47 -9.64 11.86
CA SER A 200 -7.15 -10.47 12.85
C SER A 200 -6.18 -11.32 13.64
N ALA A 201 -5.18 -11.90 12.98
CA ALA A 201 -4.15 -12.69 13.64
C ALA A 201 -3.28 -11.83 14.57
N VAL A 202 -2.89 -10.63 14.14
CA VAL A 202 -2.13 -9.66 14.96
C VAL A 202 -2.95 -9.23 16.18
N ALA A 203 -4.24 -8.89 16.00
CA ALA A 203 -5.11 -8.51 17.10
C ALA A 203 -5.27 -9.65 18.13
N LEU A 204 -5.43 -10.89 17.66
CA LEU A 204 -5.50 -12.07 18.54
C LEU A 204 -4.18 -12.30 19.29
N ALA A 205 -3.05 -12.22 18.58
CA ALA A 205 -1.73 -12.37 19.18
C ALA A 205 -1.49 -11.29 20.24
N GLY A 206 -1.83 -10.03 19.96
CA GLY A 206 -1.73 -8.94 20.93
C GLY A 206 -2.61 -9.15 22.14
N GLY A 207 -3.88 -9.56 21.93
CA GLY A 207 -4.81 -9.86 23.02
C GLY A 207 -4.37 -10.99 23.95
N VAL A 208 -3.56 -11.92 23.45
CA VAL A 208 -2.99 -13.01 24.27
C VAL A 208 -1.64 -12.63 24.87
N LEU A 209 -0.74 -12.04 24.09
CA LEU A 209 0.65 -11.81 24.50
C LEU A 209 0.78 -10.65 25.49
N TYR A 210 0.01 -9.57 25.34
CA TYR A 210 0.11 -8.43 26.27
C TYR A 210 -0.31 -8.76 27.70
N PRO A 211 -1.44 -9.45 27.95
CA PRO A 211 -1.78 -9.89 29.29
C PRO A 211 -0.77 -10.86 29.88
N LEU A 212 -0.03 -11.61 29.06
CA LEU A 212 1.04 -12.51 29.49
C LEU A 212 2.36 -11.78 29.77
N GLY A 213 2.39 -10.44 29.69
CA GLY A 213 3.58 -9.64 30.01
C GLY A 213 4.58 -9.52 28.85
N PHE A 214 4.12 -9.67 27.61
CA PHE A 214 4.99 -9.42 26.46
C PHE A 214 5.54 -7.99 26.50
N PRO A 215 6.87 -7.78 26.31
CA PRO A 215 7.48 -6.47 26.44
C PRO A 215 6.87 -5.43 25.49
N GLN A 216 6.56 -4.25 26.02
CA GLN A 216 6.11 -3.08 25.26
C GLN A 216 7.16 -1.98 25.37
N PRO A 217 8.26 -2.06 24.63
CA PRO A 217 9.31 -1.06 24.70
C PRO A 217 8.83 0.30 24.18
N GLU A 218 9.44 1.37 24.73
CA GLU A 218 9.16 2.74 24.28
C GLU A 218 9.39 2.91 22.77
N THR A 219 8.49 3.63 22.11
CA THR A 219 8.51 3.91 20.67
C THR A 219 9.85 4.51 20.24
N GLY A 220 10.42 3.98 19.16
CA GLY A 220 11.68 4.46 18.59
C GLY A 220 12.95 3.89 19.21
N THR A 221 12.87 3.06 20.27
CA THR A 221 14.03 2.36 20.82
C THR A 221 14.47 1.19 19.95
N ALA A 222 15.72 0.73 20.11
CA ALA A 222 16.21 -0.46 19.38
C ALA A 222 15.36 -1.71 19.70
N ALA A 223 14.92 -1.86 20.95
CA ALA A 223 14.02 -2.95 21.35
C ALA A 223 12.65 -2.85 20.67
N TRP A 224 12.10 -1.64 20.54
CA TRP A 224 10.84 -1.42 19.80
C TRP A 224 10.97 -1.81 18.33
N TRP A 225 12.07 -1.42 17.65
CA TRP A 225 12.32 -1.84 16.29
C TRP A 225 12.50 -3.34 16.12
N ALA A 226 13.15 -3.99 17.07
CA ALA A 226 13.39 -5.44 17.06
C ALA A 226 12.12 -6.27 17.31
N LEU A 227 11.18 -5.78 18.14
CA LEU A 227 9.95 -6.50 18.51
C LEU A 227 8.73 -6.13 17.67
N ARG A 228 8.83 -5.11 16.83
CA ARG A 228 7.76 -4.65 15.93
C ARG A 228 7.63 -5.49 14.67
N GLN A 229 8.60 -6.34 14.34
CA GLN A 229 8.65 -7.10 13.08
C GLN A 229 7.57 -8.16 12.96
#